data_6c51fbd6277279e62b21d44b8d4b6d74
#
_entry.id   6c51fbd6277279e62b21d44b8d4b6d74
#
_cell.length_a   1.000
_cell.length_b   1.000
_cell.length_c   1.000
_cell.angle_alpha   90.00
_cell.angle_beta   90.00
_cell.angle_gamma   90.00
#
_symmetry.space_group_name_H-M   'P 1'
#
loop_
_entity.id
_entity.type
_entity.pdbx_description
1 polymer ?
#
loop_
_entity_poly.entity_id
_entity_poly.type
_entity_poly.pdbx_seq_one_letter_code
_entity_poly.pdbx_strand_id
1 'polypeptide(L)'
;MRILVVDDDAIAGEMTAAVLEEMGHEATLADDGVDAVGRINTDAGLEMVISDMNMPLISGIDLFRTIREQGCTLPFILLTGDEPEALLAQEPRLDACLPKDFSLSETLPQVMDEVLARYGRTQHP
;
A
#
# COMPACT_ATOMS: atom_id res chain seq x y z
N MET A 1 7.88 8.71 -7.03
CA MET A 1 8.02 7.24 -6.85
C MET A 1 6.94 6.51 -7.64
N ARG A 2 7.22 5.27 -7.96
CA ARG A 2 6.21 4.37 -8.54
C ARG A 2 5.62 3.52 -7.43
N ILE A 3 4.31 3.62 -7.26
CA ILE A 3 3.59 2.99 -6.14
C ILE A 3 2.52 2.06 -6.68
N LEU A 4 2.48 0.83 -6.17
CA LEU A 4 1.43 -0.12 -6.51
C LEU A 4 0.26 0.08 -5.54
N VAL A 5 -0.92 0.36 -6.09
CA VAL A 5 -2.17 0.48 -5.35
C VAL A 5 -2.99 -0.79 -5.61
N VAL A 6 -3.32 -1.52 -4.56
CA VAL A 6 -4.06 -2.78 -4.65
C VAL A 6 -5.45 -2.60 -4.03
N ASP A 7 -6.49 -2.70 -4.85
CA ASP A 7 -7.86 -2.54 -4.41
C ASP A 7 -8.80 -3.25 -5.40
N ASP A 8 -9.69 -4.09 -4.90
CA ASP A 8 -10.67 -4.77 -5.73
C ASP A 8 -11.83 -3.85 -6.15
N ASP A 9 -12.00 -2.72 -5.47
CA ASP A 9 -12.93 -1.67 -5.85
C ASP A 9 -12.20 -0.67 -6.74
N ALA A 10 -12.52 -0.67 -8.03
CA ALA A 10 -11.84 0.20 -9.00
C ALA A 10 -11.95 1.69 -8.65
N ILE A 11 -13.11 2.13 -8.16
CA ILE A 11 -13.32 3.53 -7.79
C ILE A 11 -12.44 3.92 -6.61
N ALA A 12 -12.42 3.08 -5.56
CA ALA A 12 -11.58 3.33 -4.39
C ALA A 12 -10.10 3.32 -4.75
N GLY A 13 -9.67 2.40 -5.60
CA GLY A 13 -8.30 2.34 -6.08
C GLY A 13 -7.90 3.58 -6.86
N GLU A 14 -8.79 4.07 -7.74
CA GLU A 14 -8.56 5.30 -8.50
C GLU A 14 -8.48 6.53 -7.59
N MET A 15 -9.29 6.57 -6.52
CA MET A 15 -9.23 7.68 -5.56
C MET A 15 -7.90 7.71 -4.81
N THR A 16 -7.41 6.55 -4.39
CA THR A 16 -6.09 6.45 -3.76
C THR A 16 -4.99 6.86 -4.74
N ALA A 17 -5.08 6.39 -5.98
CA ALA A 17 -4.13 6.76 -7.02
C ALA A 17 -4.12 8.27 -7.27
N ALA A 18 -5.30 8.90 -7.28
CA ALA A 18 -5.39 10.34 -7.48
C ALA A 18 -4.69 11.13 -6.36
N VAL A 19 -4.80 10.69 -5.11
CA VAL A 19 -4.08 11.30 -3.99
C VAL A 19 -2.57 11.22 -4.23
N LEU A 20 -2.09 10.06 -4.65
CA LEU A 20 -0.66 9.85 -4.91
C LEU A 20 -0.17 10.69 -6.09
N GLU A 21 -0.97 10.79 -7.14
CA GLU A 21 -0.62 11.59 -8.33
C GLU A 21 -0.55 13.07 -8.00
N GLU A 22 -1.43 13.58 -7.13
CA GLU A 22 -1.34 14.95 -6.65
C GLU A 22 -0.06 15.22 -5.88
N MET A 23 0.48 14.18 -5.23
CA MET A 23 1.76 14.28 -4.53
C MET A 23 2.98 14.17 -5.47
N GLY A 24 2.74 13.96 -6.75
CA GLY A 24 3.80 13.83 -7.75
C GLY A 24 4.29 12.40 -7.98
N HIS A 25 3.57 11.40 -7.48
CA HIS A 25 3.92 9.99 -7.68
C HIS A 25 3.19 9.37 -8.85
N GLU A 26 3.72 8.27 -9.35
CA GLU A 26 3.09 7.46 -10.38
C GLU A 26 2.43 6.26 -9.70
N ALA A 27 1.13 6.08 -9.92
CA ALA A 27 0.37 4.97 -9.34
C ALA A 27 0.05 3.92 -10.39
N THR A 28 0.31 2.66 -10.05
CA THR A 28 -0.08 1.49 -10.84
C THR A 28 -1.16 0.76 -10.06
N LEU A 29 -2.25 0.37 -10.72
CA LEU A 29 -3.37 -0.29 -10.06
C LEU A 29 -3.32 -1.80 -10.26
N ALA A 30 -3.60 -2.55 -9.19
CA ALA A 30 -3.83 -3.99 -9.23
C ALA A 30 -5.22 -4.27 -8.65
N ASP A 31 -5.94 -5.20 -9.25
CA ASP A 31 -7.34 -5.48 -8.92
C ASP A 31 -7.51 -6.40 -7.71
N ASP A 32 -6.50 -7.16 -7.36
CA ASP A 32 -6.52 -8.08 -6.23
C ASP A 32 -5.10 -8.48 -5.83
N GLY A 33 -4.97 -9.31 -4.80
CA GLY A 33 -3.68 -9.71 -4.30
C GLY A 33 -2.89 -10.59 -5.27
N VAL A 34 -3.56 -11.40 -6.07
CA VAL A 34 -2.88 -12.26 -7.06
C VAL A 34 -2.26 -11.41 -8.17
N ASP A 35 -3.02 -10.44 -8.69
CA ASP A 35 -2.53 -9.48 -9.67
C ASP A 35 -1.34 -8.68 -9.08
N ALA A 36 -1.45 -8.28 -7.81
CA ALA A 36 -0.40 -7.53 -7.13
C ALA A 36 0.91 -8.33 -7.05
N VAL A 37 0.85 -9.60 -6.68
CA VAL A 37 2.03 -10.46 -6.62
C VAL A 37 2.70 -10.54 -7.99
N GLY A 38 1.90 -10.73 -9.04
CA GLY A 38 2.43 -10.78 -10.41
C GLY A 38 3.14 -9.50 -10.80
N ARG A 39 2.57 -8.34 -10.48
CA ARG A 39 3.17 -7.05 -10.80
C ARG A 39 4.45 -6.79 -10.01
N ILE A 40 4.47 -7.16 -8.73
CA ILE A 40 5.67 -7.02 -7.89
C ILE A 40 6.82 -7.88 -8.44
N ASN A 41 6.50 -9.09 -8.90
CA ASN A 41 7.51 -10.01 -9.43
C ASN A 41 8.04 -9.60 -10.80
N THR A 42 7.30 -8.81 -11.57
CA THR A 42 7.67 -8.43 -12.93
C THR A 42 8.08 -6.98 -13.09
N ASP A 43 7.83 -6.13 -12.10
CA ASP A 43 8.12 -4.70 -12.17
C ASP A 43 9.11 -4.30 -11.07
N ALA A 44 10.38 -4.30 -11.40
CA ALA A 44 11.45 -3.93 -10.48
C ALA A 44 11.48 -2.42 -10.15
N GLY A 45 10.70 -1.62 -10.87
CA GLY A 45 10.61 -0.18 -10.63
C GLY A 45 9.64 0.24 -9.54
N LEU A 46 8.85 -0.70 -9.00
CA LEU A 46 7.94 -0.40 -7.89
C LEU A 46 8.74 -0.11 -6.62
N GLU A 47 8.31 0.92 -5.89
CA GLU A 47 9.03 1.42 -4.72
C GLU A 47 8.22 1.35 -3.43
N MET A 48 6.92 1.13 -3.52
CA MET A 48 6.01 1.05 -2.37
C MET A 48 4.74 0.33 -2.77
N VAL A 49 4.10 -0.33 -1.80
CA VAL A 49 2.79 -0.97 -1.98
C VAL A 49 1.80 -0.34 -1.00
N ILE A 50 0.64 0.04 -1.50
CA ILE A 50 -0.49 0.50 -0.68
C ILE A 50 -1.66 -0.39 -1.03
N SER A 51 -2.15 -1.17 -0.07
CA SER A 51 -3.16 -2.20 -0.29
C SER A 51 -4.36 -2.05 0.61
N ASP A 52 -5.54 -2.25 0.04
CA ASP A 52 -6.76 -2.47 0.81
C ASP A 52 -6.63 -3.77 1.61
N MET A 53 -7.24 -3.82 2.79
CA MET A 53 -7.28 -5.03 3.61
C MET A 53 -8.26 -6.06 3.07
N ASN A 54 -9.46 -5.61 2.70
CA ASN A 54 -10.55 -6.52 2.33
C ASN A 54 -10.61 -6.73 0.82
N MET A 55 -10.11 -7.87 0.37
CA MET A 55 -10.08 -8.24 -1.04
C MET A 55 -10.46 -9.71 -1.19
N PRO A 56 -11.00 -10.11 -2.35
CA PRO A 56 -11.24 -11.53 -2.59
C PRO A 56 -9.93 -12.31 -2.73
N LEU A 57 -9.98 -13.61 -2.50
CA LEU A 57 -8.89 -14.58 -2.60
C LEU A 57 -7.87 -14.45 -1.46
N ILE A 58 -7.18 -13.31 -1.35
CA ILE A 58 -6.26 -13.05 -0.24
C ILE A 58 -6.50 -11.63 0.29
N SER A 59 -6.37 -11.46 1.60
CA SER A 59 -6.49 -10.16 2.25
C SER A 59 -5.21 -9.33 2.04
N GLY A 60 -5.26 -8.06 2.42
CA GLY A 60 -4.07 -7.21 2.39
C GLY A 60 -2.95 -7.74 3.29
N ILE A 61 -3.28 -8.29 4.46
CA ILE A 61 -2.28 -8.90 5.35
C ILE A 61 -1.70 -10.16 4.70
N ASP A 62 -2.52 -10.98 4.07
CA ASP A 62 -2.05 -12.17 3.37
C ASP A 62 -1.12 -11.79 2.21
N LEU A 63 -1.44 -10.73 1.47
CA LEU A 63 -0.58 -10.20 0.43
C LEU A 63 0.77 -9.77 1.02
N PHE A 64 0.75 -9.02 2.11
CA PHE A 64 1.97 -8.58 2.79
C PHE A 64 2.86 -9.77 3.15
N ARG A 65 2.28 -10.79 3.79
CA ARG A 65 3.02 -11.98 4.20
C ARG A 65 3.59 -12.73 3.00
N THR A 66 2.80 -12.85 1.93
CA THR A 66 3.22 -13.53 0.71
C THR A 66 4.44 -12.87 0.09
N ILE A 67 4.41 -11.54 -0.10
CA ILE A 67 5.53 -10.85 -0.72
C ILE A 67 6.78 -10.84 0.17
N ARG A 68 6.60 -10.76 1.50
CA ARG A 68 7.74 -10.86 2.43
C ARG A 68 8.41 -12.22 2.37
N GLU A 69 7.63 -13.30 2.26
CA GLU A 69 8.15 -14.65 2.09
C GLU A 69 8.92 -14.82 0.78
N GLN A 70 8.54 -14.07 -0.25
CA GLN A 70 9.22 -14.08 -1.54
C GLN A 70 10.47 -13.19 -1.59
N GLY A 71 10.81 -12.56 -0.48
CA GLY A 71 11.99 -11.71 -0.38
C GLY A 71 11.76 -10.25 -0.75
N CYS A 72 10.52 -9.85 -1.02
CA CYS A 72 10.20 -8.46 -1.31
C CYS A 72 10.17 -7.64 -0.01
N THR A 73 10.96 -6.58 0.04
CA THR A 73 11.09 -5.72 1.22
C THR A 73 10.55 -4.31 0.98
N LEU A 74 9.70 -4.12 -0.03
CA LEU A 74 9.12 -2.81 -0.31
C LEU A 74 8.32 -2.31 0.90
N PRO A 75 8.37 -0.99 1.18
CA PRO A 75 7.45 -0.39 2.16
C PRO A 75 6.01 -0.74 1.84
N PHE A 76 5.23 -1.09 2.87
CA PHE A 76 3.87 -1.57 2.70
C PHE A 76 2.94 -0.83 3.66
N ILE A 77 1.94 -0.17 3.11
CA ILE A 77 0.90 0.54 3.87
C ILE A 77 -0.43 -0.15 3.62
N LEU A 78 -1.13 -0.51 4.69
CA LEU A 78 -2.44 -1.15 4.62
C LEU A 78 -3.54 -0.10 4.82
N LEU A 79 -4.58 -0.16 4.00
CA LEU A 79 -5.77 0.67 4.15
C LEU A 79 -6.94 -0.20 4.59
N THR A 80 -7.70 0.26 5.58
CA THR A 80 -8.79 -0.54 6.14
C THR A 80 -10.01 0.30 6.50
N GLY A 81 -11.19 -0.29 6.38
CA GLY A 81 -12.42 0.27 6.93
C GLY A 81 -12.63 -0.07 8.40
N ASP A 82 -11.78 -0.93 8.96
CA ASP A 82 -11.84 -1.38 10.35
C ASP A 82 -10.85 -0.61 11.23
N GLU A 83 -10.61 -1.13 12.44
CA GLU A 83 -9.68 -0.52 13.40
C GLU A 83 -8.23 -0.80 13.00
N PRO A 84 -7.43 0.23 12.64
CA PRO A 84 -6.04 0.03 12.26
C PRO A 84 -5.19 -0.65 13.33
N GLU A 85 -5.41 -0.32 14.61
CA GLU A 85 -4.66 -0.91 15.70
C GLU A 85 -4.83 -2.41 15.79
N ALA A 86 -6.03 -2.91 15.53
CA ALA A 86 -6.32 -4.35 15.57
C ALA A 86 -5.52 -5.09 14.49
N LEU A 87 -5.39 -4.50 13.31
CA LEU A 87 -4.64 -5.09 12.21
C LEU A 87 -3.13 -5.03 12.45
N LEU A 88 -2.64 -3.94 13.02
CA LEU A 88 -1.24 -3.83 13.41
C LEU A 88 -0.89 -4.83 14.52
N ALA A 89 -1.84 -5.15 15.39
CA ALA A 89 -1.65 -6.19 16.40
C ALA A 89 -1.53 -7.58 15.77
N GLN A 90 -2.30 -7.84 14.69
CA GLN A 90 -2.23 -9.10 13.95
C GLN A 90 -0.94 -9.24 13.16
N GLU A 91 -0.44 -8.14 12.60
CA GLU A 91 0.79 -8.14 11.82
C GLU A 91 1.64 -6.91 12.14
N PRO A 92 2.45 -6.97 13.21
CA PRO A 92 3.28 -5.83 13.64
C PRO A 92 4.36 -5.40 12.64
N ARG A 93 4.66 -6.24 11.65
CA ARG A 93 5.68 -5.93 10.65
C ARG A 93 5.17 -4.99 9.55
N LEU A 94 3.85 -4.72 9.49
CA LEU A 94 3.32 -3.72 8.57
C LEU A 94 3.97 -2.37 8.86
N ASP A 95 4.31 -1.64 7.82
CA ASP A 95 4.94 -0.32 7.98
C ASP A 95 3.94 0.71 8.52
N ALA A 96 2.69 0.62 8.08
CA ALA A 96 1.61 1.45 8.60
C ALA A 96 0.26 0.85 8.23
N CYS A 97 -0.76 1.26 8.96
CA CYS A 97 -2.15 0.91 8.67
C CYS A 97 -3.01 2.16 8.87
N LEU A 98 -3.77 2.55 7.86
CA LEU A 98 -4.56 3.77 7.86
C LEU A 98 -6.04 3.49 7.61
N PRO A 99 -6.94 4.30 8.17
CA PRO A 99 -8.36 4.21 7.81
C PRO A 99 -8.57 4.61 6.35
N LYS A 100 -9.41 3.84 5.67
CA LYS A 100 -9.77 4.09 4.28
C LYS A 100 -10.98 5.01 4.26
N ASP A 101 -10.75 6.32 4.38
CA ASP A 101 -11.79 7.33 4.43
C ASP A 101 -11.34 8.61 3.72
N PHE A 102 -12.18 9.65 3.78
CA PHE A 102 -11.91 10.92 3.11
C PHE A 102 -10.73 11.71 3.69
N SER A 103 -10.22 11.32 4.87
CA SER A 103 -9.04 11.97 5.44
C SER A 103 -7.73 11.48 4.80
N LEU A 104 -7.79 10.50 3.91
CA LEU A 104 -6.61 9.87 3.32
C LEU A 104 -5.71 10.88 2.59
N SER A 105 -6.29 11.89 1.95
CA SER A 105 -5.52 12.93 1.26
C SER A 105 -4.63 13.73 2.21
N GLU A 106 -4.98 13.78 3.49
CA GLU A 106 -4.19 14.46 4.52
C GLU A 106 -3.26 13.52 5.26
N THR A 107 -3.72 12.31 5.56
CA THR A 107 -2.96 11.35 6.38
C THR A 107 -1.90 10.61 5.59
N LEU A 108 -2.17 10.27 4.34
CA LEU A 108 -1.24 9.47 3.54
C LEU A 108 0.10 10.15 3.31
N PRO A 109 0.17 11.45 2.95
CA PRO A 109 1.47 12.11 2.77
C PRO A 109 2.35 12.07 4.02
N GLN A 110 1.78 12.32 5.19
CA GLN A 110 2.51 12.31 6.45
C GLN A 110 3.03 10.92 6.79
N VAL A 111 2.18 9.91 6.65
CA VAL A 111 2.55 8.54 6.96
C VAL A 111 3.59 8.02 6.00
N MET A 112 3.50 8.37 4.72
CA MET A 112 4.51 8.01 3.73
C MET A 112 5.88 8.59 4.11
N ASP A 113 5.93 9.85 4.55
CA ASP A 113 7.17 10.47 5.00
C ASP A 113 7.76 9.71 6.18
N GLU A 114 6.95 9.35 7.16
CA GLU A 114 7.39 8.61 8.35
C GLU A 114 7.91 7.21 7.99
N VAL A 115 7.18 6.51 7.13
CA VAL A 115 7.57 5.17 6.69
C VAL A 115 8.87 5.21 5.91
N LEU A 116 8.97 6.12 4.94
CA LEU A 116 10.16 6.23 4.10
C LEU A 116 11.39 6.66 4.90
N ALA A 117 11.22 7.50 5.92
CA ALA A 117 12.32 7.88 6.79
C ALA A 117 12.95 6.67 7.47
N ARG A 118 12.16 5.67 7.86
CA ARG A 118 12.67 4.43 8.46
C ARG A 118 13.49 3.60 7.47
N TYR A 119 13.28 3.80 6.17
CA TYR A 119 14.03 3.14 5.10
C TYR A 119 15.19 4.00 4.61
N GLY A 120 15.45 5.18 5.22
CA GLY A 120 16.45 6.11 4.74
C GLY A 120 16.09 6.78 3.43
N ARG A 121 14.80 6.92 3.12
CA ARG A 121 14.29 7.47 1.86
C ARG A 121 13.49 8.74 2.09
N THR A 122 13.29 9.51 1.00
CA THR A 122 12.39 10.66 0.96
C THR A 122 11.44 10.52 -0.23
N GLN A 123 10.35 11.29 -0.23
CA GLN A 123 9.41 11.31 -1.35
C GLN A 123 9.89 12.18 -2.51
N HIS A 124 10.89 12.99 -2.28
CA HIS A 124 11.41 13.89 -3.31
C HIS A 124 12.48 13.19 -4.15
N PRO A 125 12.43 13.39 -5.47
CA PRO A 125 13.45 12.82 -6.35
C PRO A 125 14.82 13.44 -6.12
#